data_bed85daf6fad71340b6a7936100d02ed
#
_entry.id   bed85daf6fad71340b6a7936100d02ed
#
_cell.length_a   1.000
_cell.length_b   1.000
_cell.length_c   1.000
_cell.angle_alpha   90.00
_cell.angle_beta   90.00
_cell.angle_gamma   90.00
#
_symmetry.space_group_name_H-M   'P 1'
#
loop_
_entity.id
_entity.type
_entity.pdbx_description
1 polymer ?
#
loop_
_entity_poly.entity_id
_entity_poly.type
_entity_poly.pdbx_seq_one_letter_code
_entity_poly.pdbx_strand_id
1 'polypeptide(L)'
;MLRIEDIALLYAECAGLAEGLPYLNRVRTKAGLDALGGMDEAAFQQAVKQERRYELLGEGHRWFDQVRQNTFVDDSKQKFITYRDKYDAAHSNDYTVFASRVSQNSALYPIPLSQIQVRDGLYQQNPGY
;
A
#
# COMPACT_ATOMS: atom_id res chain seq x y z
N MET A 1 0.26 -16.67 -1.11
CA MET A 1 1.14 -17.66 -0.44
C MET A 1 1.88 -16.93 0.67
N LEU A 2 1.96 -17.49 1.88
CA LEU A 2 2.70 -16.85 2.98
C LEU A 2 4.21 -17.06 2.77
N ARG A 3 4.99 -15.97 2.77
CA ARG A 3 6.46 -15.99 2.61
C ARG A 3 7.14 -15.48 3.87
N ILE A 4 8.33 -15.99 4.16
CA ILE A 4 9.09 -15.57 5.33
C ILE A 4 9.55 -14.12 5.23
N GLU A 5 9.78 -13.61 4.02
CA GLU A 5 10.13 -12.22 3.75
C GLU A 5 8.97 -11.27 4.10
N ASP A 6 7.73 -11.66 3.80
CA ASP A 6 6.53 -10.91 4.18
C ASP A 6 6.42 -10.78 5.71
N ILE A 7 6.55 -11.90 6.43
CA ILE A 7 6.52 -11.92 7.90
C ILE A 7 7.68 -11.10 8.49
N ALA A 8 8.88 -11.26 7.94
CA ALA A 8 10.07 -10.53 8.43
C ALA A 8 9.91 -9.00 8.29
N LEU A 9 9.36 -8.54 7.16
CA LEU A 9 9.14 -7.12 6.91
C LEU A 9 7.95 -6.57 7.71
N LEU A 10 6.89 -7.36 7.94
CA LEU A 10 5.81 -6.98 8.87
C LEU A 10 6.32 -6.88 10.31
N TYR A 11 7.13 -7.84 10.73
CA TYR A 11 7.77 -7.78 12.05
C TYR A 11 8.66 -6.53 12.17
N ALA A 12 9.49 -6.25 11.16
CA ALA A 12 10.35 -5.07 11.14
C ALA A 12 9.54 -3.77 11.30
N GLU A 13 8.43 -3.66 10.59
CA GLU A 13 7.52 -2.50 10.68
C GLU A 13 6.95 -2.32 12.09
N CYS A 14 6.53 -3.41 12.73
CA CYS A 14 5.94 -3.37 14.08
C CYS A 14 6.99 -3.14 15.18
N ALA A 15 8.17 -3.72 15.04
CA ALA A 15 9.25 -3.66 16.04
C ALA A 15 10.01 -2.33 16.06
N GLY A 16 9.91 -1.54 14.97
CA GLY A 16 10.63 -0.28 14.83
C GLY A 16 12.13 -0.46 14.53
N LEU A 17 12.84 0.68 14.44
CA LEU A 17 14.22 0.72 13.99
C LEU A 17 15.16 -0.19 14.83
N ALA A 18 15.03 -0.12 16.16
CA ALA A 18 16.00 -0.78 17.05
C ALA A 18 16.02 -2.31 16.86
N GLU A 19 14.86 -2.94 16.74
CA GLU A 19 14.74 -4.39 16.63
C GLU A 19 14.44 -4.84 15.19
N GLY A 20 13.82 -3.98 14.39
CA GLY A 20 13.37 -4.30 13.02
C GLY A 20 14.49 -4.22 11.97
N LEU A 21 15.52 -3.38 12.18
CA LEU A 21 16.57 -3.16 11.19
C LEU A 21 17.32 -4.45 10.76
N PRO A 22 17.63 -5.40 11.64
CA PRO A 22 18.24 -6.66 11.23
C PRO A 22 17.36 -7.48 10.28
N TYR A 23 16.03 -7.45 10.46
CA TYR A 23 15.10 -8.17 9.60
C TYR A 23 14.97 -7.52 8.23
N LEU A 24 14.89 -6.20 8.17
CA LEU A 24 14.95 -5.46 6.91
C LEU A 24 16.24 -5.79 6.14
N ASN A 25 17.38 -5.70 6.82
CA ASN A 25 18.66 -5.95 6.21
C ASN A 25 18.85 -7.40 5.75
N ARG A 26 18.25 -8.36 6.45
CA ARG A 26 18.25 -9.76 6.02
C ARG A 26 17.56 -9.94 4.68
N VAL A 27 16.42 -9.28 4.45
CA VAL A 27 15.72 -9.32 3.16
C VAL A 27 16.56 -8.66 2.07
N ARG A 28 17.10 -7.48 2.34
CA ARG A 28 17.95 -6.73 1.40
C ARG A 28 19.20 -7.50 0.98
N THR A 29 19.93 -8.04 1.94
CA THR A 29 21.16 -8.80 1.63
C THR A 29 20.88 -10.08 0.87
N LYS A 30 19.74 -10.73 1.12
CA LYS A 30 19.28 -11.87 0.33
C LYS A 30 19.00 -11.49 -1.13
N ALA A 31 18.50 -10.25 -1.36
CA ALA A 31 18.29 -9.69 -2.69
C ALA A 31 19.58 -9.12 -3.34
N GLY A 32 20.73 -9.25 -2.69
CA GLY A 32 22.01 -8.71 -3.17
C GLY A 32 22.20 -7.21 -2.98
N LEU A 33 21.40 -6.59 -2.11
CA LEU A 33 21.48 -5.16 -1.80
C LEU A 33 22.29 -4.93 -0.50
N ASP A 34 22.93 -3.76 -0.41
CA ASP A 34 23.64 -3.36 0.78
C ASP A 34 22.70 -3.18 1.99
N ALA A 35 23.22 -3.52 3.17
CA ALA A 35 22.54 -3.25 4.42
C ALA A 35 22.41 -1.74 4.68
N LEU A 36 21.29 -1.34 5.25
CA LEU A 36 21.02 0.04 5.64
C LEU A 36 21.42 0.27 7.10
N GLY A 37 21.76 1.52 7.44
CA GLY A 37 22.06 1.97 8.79
C GLY A 37 22.14 3.48 8.87
N GLY A 38 22.31 4.03 10.11
CA GLY A 38 22.49 5.46 10.32
C GLY A 38 21.26 6.31 10.00
N MET A 39 20.06 5.73 10.12
CA MET A 39 18.78 6.39 9.83
C MET A 39 17.96 6.59 11.10
N ASP A 40 17.00 7.51 11.04
CA ASP A 40 15.98 7.67 12.06
C ASP A 40 14.78 6.71 11.85
N GLU A 41 13.84 6.71 12.80
CA GLU A 41 12.65 5.86 12.75
C GLU A 41 11.79 6.13 11.50
N ALA A 42 11.63 7.39 11.12
CA ALA A 42 10.80 7.75 9.96
C ALA A 42 11.41 7.23 8.65
N ALA A 43 12.72 7.39 8.47
CA ALA A 43 13.44 6.86 7.32
C ALA A 43 13.43 5.32 7.31
N PHE A 44 13.55 4.68 8.47
CA PHE A 44 13.43 3.23 8.60
C PHE A 44 12.06 2.72 8.16
N GLN A 45 10.98 3.33 8.64
CA GLN A 45 9.63 2.95 8.26
C GLN A 45 9.40 3.10 6.73
N GLN A 46 9.94 4.15 6.13
CA GLN A 46 9.90 4.31 4.67
C GLN A 46 10.72 3.23 3.95
N ALA A 47 11.88 2.87 4.47
CA ALA A 47 12.71 1.80 3.91
C ALA A 47 11.98 0.45 3.95
N VAL A 48 11.32 0.11 5.07
CA VAL A 48 10.52 -1.12 5.19
C VAL A 48 9.38 -1.13 4.17
N LYS A 49 8.62 -0.03 4.04
CA LYS A 49 7.55 0.10 3.04
C LYS A 49 8.05 -0.10 1.61
N GLN A 50 9.21 0.49 1.32
CA GLN A 50 9.84 0.38 0.00
C GLN A 50 10.29 -1.06 -0.29
N GLU A 51 10.93 -1.71 0.67
CA GLU A 51 11.39 -3.09 0.54
C GLU A 51 10.22 -4.05 0.34
N ARG A 52 9.13 -3.90 1.12
CA ARG A 52 7.89 -4.66 0.92
C ARG A 52 7.34 -4.52 -0.49
N ARG A 53 7.37 -3.29 -1.02
CA ARG A 53 6.88 -3.02 -2.38
C ARG A 53 7.68 -3.76 -3.45
N TYR A 54 8.99 -3.88 -3.28
CA TYR A 54 9.85 -4.55 -4.24
C TYR A 54 9.82 -6.07 -4.07
N GLU A 55 9.97 -6.55 -2.85
CA GLU A 55 10.03 -7.98 -2.53
C GLU A 55 8.73 -8.71 -2.86
N LEU A 56 7.59 -8.06 -2.65
CA LEU A 56 6.26 -8.64 -2.86
C LEU A 56 5.58 -8.14 -4.14
N LEU A 57 6.38 -7.68 -5.12
CA LEU A 57 5.86 -7.18 -6.38
C LEU A 57 5.08 -8.26 -7.13
N GLY A 58 3.84 -7.93 -7.53
CA GLY A 58 2.95 -8.85 -8.25
C GLY A 58 2.20 -9.86 -7.38
N GLU A 59 2.43 -9.87 -6.05
CA GLU A 59 1.77 -10.81 -5.12
C GLU A 59 0.47 -10.25 -4.50
N GLY A 60 0.02 -9.06 -4.92
CA GLY A 60 -1.25 -8.47 -4.48
C GLY A 60 -1.23 -7.79 -3.11
N HIS A 61 -0.08 -7.71 -2.44
CA HIS A 61 0.05 -7.12 -1.09
C HIS A 61 -0.13 -5.60 -1.05
N ARG A 62 0.16 -4.90 -2.16
CA ARG A 62 0.26 -3.43 -2.20
C ARG A 62 -0.99 -2.70 -1.69
N TRP A 63 -2.18 -3.14 -2.11
CA TRP A 63 -3.44 -2.53 -1.69
C TRP A 63 -3.65 -2.66 -0.17
N PHE A 64 -3.44 -3.85 0.39
CA PHE A 64 -3.56 -4.11 1.82
C PHE A 64 -2.58 -3.27 2.64
N ASP A 65 -1.33 -3.16 2.19
CA ASP A 65 -0.32 -2.32 2.85
C ASP A 65 -0.73 -0.84 2.84
N GLN A 66 -1.20 -0.32 1.73
CA GLN A 66 -1.65 1.08 1.63
C GLN A 66 -2.88 1.37 2.48
N VAL A 67 -3.84 0.45 2.54
CA VAL A 67 -5.06 0.61 3.36
C VAL A 67 -4.71 0.62 4.85
N ARG A 68 -3.95 -0.38 5.33
CA ARG A 68 -3.59 -0.45 6.75
C ARG A 68 -2.65 0.67 7.21
N GLN A 69 -1.82 1.20 6.30
CA GLN A 69 -0.94 2.35 6.56
C GLN A 69 -1.64 3.69 6.36
N ASN A 70 -2.91 3.69 5.95
CA ASN A 70 -3.70 4.89 5.63
C ASN A 70 -3.07 5.79 4.56
N THR A 71 -2.33 5.21 3.61
CA THR A 71 -1.68 5.93 2.51
C THR A 71 -2.38 5.74 1.16
N PHE A 72 -3.43 4.92 1.11
CA PHE A 72 -4.10 4.53 -0.14
C PHE A 72 -4.57 5.72 -0.97
N VAL A 73 -5.20 6.70 -0.35
CA VAL A 73 -5.76 7.87 -1.05
C VAL A 73 -4.66 8.72 -1.65
N ASP A 74 -3.66 9.08 -0.84
CA ASP A 74 -2.57 9.96 -1.26
C ASP A 74 -1.67 9.28 -2.31
N ASP A 75 -1.30 8.04 -2.09
CA ASP A 75 -0.52 7.25 -3.04
C ASP A 75 -1.25 7.08 -4.37
N SER A 76 -2.57 6.89 -4.35
CA SER A 76 -3.38 6.73 -5.56
C SER A 76 -3.49 8.04 -6.33
N LYS A 77 -3.77 9.15 -5.65
CA LYS A 77 -3.80 10.48 -6.26
C LYS A 77 -2.45 10.85 -6.87
N GLN A 78 -1.37 10.61 -6.14
CA GLN A 78 -0.03 10.89 -6.62
C GLN A 78 0.34 10.06 -7.85
N LYS A 79 -0.12 8.81 -7.93
CA LYS A 79 0.08 7.97 -9.12
C LYS A 79 -0.61 8.53 -10.35
N PHE A 80 -1.85 9.00 -10.24
CA PHE A 80 -2.55 9.62 -11.36
C PHE A 80 -1.81 10.86 -11.86
N ILE A 81 -1.36 11.73 -10.94
CA ILE A 81 -0.60 12.92 -11.27
C ILE A 81 0.72 12.56 -11.97
N THR A 82 1.48 11.63 -11.38
CA THR A 82 2.77 11.21 -11.94
C THR A 82 2.61 10.55 -13.31
N TYR A 83 1.58 9.75 -13.50
CA TYR A 83 1.31 9.10 -14.79
C TYR A 83 0.95 10.14 -15.86
N ARG A 84 0.06 11.08 -15.52
CA ARG A 84 -0.28 12.22 -16.38
C ARG A 84 0.96 12.96 -16.85
N ASP A 85 1.78 13.39 -15.91
CA ASP A 85 2.95 14.23 -16.20
C ASP A 85 3.98 13.51 -17.07
N LYS A 86 4.11 12.20 -16.88
CA LYS A 86 5.12 11.40 -17.58
C LYS A 86 4.68 10.88 -18.94
N TYR A 87 3.40 10.52 -19.09
CA TYR A 87 2.95 9.74 -20.24
C TYR A 87 1.81 10.38 -21.02
N ASP A 88 1.03 11.27 -20.43
CA ASP A 88 -0.21 11.73 -21.05
C ASP A 88 -0.62 13.13 -20.61
N ALA A 89 0.26 14.09 -20.82
CA ALA A 89 -0.01 15.50 -20.51
C ALA A 89 -1.19 16.09 -21.32
N ALA A 90 -1.52 15.50 -22.48
CA ALA A 90 -2.63 15.96 -23.33
C ALA A 90 -4.01 15.71 -22.69
N HIS A 91 -4.15 14.67 -21.85
CA HIS A 91 -5.39 14.32 -21.16
C HIS A 91 -5.37 14.69 -19.67
N SER A 92 -4.67 15.76 -19.31
CA SER A 92 -4.45 16.17 -17.91
C SER A 92 -5.74 16.36 -17.10
N ASN A 93 -6.83 16.79 -17.72
CA ASN A 93 -8.11 16.99 -17.06
C ASN A 93 -8.71 15.66 -16.58
N ASP A 94 -8.60 14.59 -17.35
CA ASP A 94 -9.17 13.27 -17.02
C ASP A 94 -8.50 12.70 -15.76
N TYR A 95 -7.17 12.79 -15.68
CA TYR A 95 -6.42 12.35 -14.49
C TYR A 95 -6.74 13.16 -13.24
N THR A 96 -6.99 14.47 -13.39
CA THR A 96 -7.43 15.33 -12.29
C THR A 96 -8.81 14.91 -11.80
N VAL A 97 -9.75 14.61 -12.70
CA VAL A 97 -11.08 14.10 -12.36
C VAL A 97 -10.99 12.74 -11.69
N PHE A 98 -10.17 11.80 -12.19
CA PHE A 98 -9.96 10.51 -11.52
C PHE A 98 -9.35 10.68 -10.13
N ALA A 99 -8.33 11.50 -9.98
CA ALA A 99 -7.71 11.77 -8.68
C ALA A 99 -8.69 12.38 -7.67
N SER A 100 -9.61 13.24 -8.12
CA SER A 100 -10.62 13.84 -7.24
C SER A 100 -11.67 12.85 -6.74
N ARG A 101 -11.92 11.77 -7.47
CA ARG A 101 -12.86 10.70 -7.09
C ARG A 101 -12.29 9.72 -6.07
N VAL A 102 -10.98 9.65 -5.92
CA VAL A 102 -10.35 8.77 -4.93
C VAL A 102 -10.55 9.36 -3.54
N SER A 103 -11.21 8.60 -2.67
CA SER A 103 -11.49 8.95 -1.28
C SER A 103 -11.21 7.77 -0.35
N GLN A 104 -11.37 7.96 0.96
CA GLN A 104 -11.26 6.86 1.93
C GLN A 104 -12.27 5.75 1.66
N ASN A 105 -13.45 6.07 1.11
CA ASN A 105 -14.44 5.07 0.72
C ASN A 105 -13.91 4.14 -0.38
N SER A 106 -13.05 4.65 -1.27
CA SER A 106 -12.43 3.84 -2.33
C SER A 106 -11.46 2.77 -1.81
N ALA A 107 -11.08 2.83 -0.53
CA ALA A 107 -10.29 1.78 0.13
C ALA A 107 -11.12 0.54 0.49
N LEU A 108 -12.45 0.62 0.40
CA LEU A 108 -13.35 -0.50 0.62
C LEU A 108 -13.99 -0.91 -0.70
N TYR A 109 -14.17 -2.22 -0.89
CA TYR A 109 -14.96 -2.72 -2.01
C TYR A 109 -16.45 -2.68 -1.70
N PRO A 110 -17.34 -2.53 -2.70
CA PRO A 110 -18.76 -2.66 -2.48
C PRO A 110 -19.11 -4.08 -2.05
N ILE A 111 -20.06 -4.20 -1.11
CA ILE A 111 -20.63 -5.49 -0.76
C ILE A 111 -21.54 -5.92 -1.92
N PRO A 112 -21.38 -7.13 -2.50
CA PRO A 112 -22.24 -7.59 -3.58
C PRO A 112 -23.73 -7.51 -3.20
N LEU A 113 -24.56 -6.99 -4.11
CA LEU A 113 -26.01 -6.87 -3.87
C LEU A 113 -26.64 -8.21 -3.47
N SER A 114 -26.18 -9.32 -4.05
CA SER A 114 -26.63 -10.66 -3.69
C SER A 114 -26.41 -10.97 -2.21
N GLN A 115 -25.38 -10.42 -1.55
CA GLN A 115 -25.14 -10.61 -0.12
C GLN A 115 -26.02 -9.70 0.72
N ILE A 116 -26.27 -8.48 0.29
CA ILE A 116 -27.17 -7.54 0.97
C ILE A 116 -28.60 -8.07 0.96
N GLN A 117 -29.04 -8.66 -0.17
CA GLN A 117 -30.39 -9.18 -0.37
C GLN A 117 -30.68 -10.51 0.36
N VAL A 118 -29.66 -11.24 0.81
CA VAL A 118 -29.86 -12.51 1.54
C VAL A 118 -30.65 -12.31 2.84
N ARG A 119 -30.44 -11.17 3.52
CA ARG A 119 -31.14 -10.86 4.75
C ARG A 119 -31.32 -9.34 4.86
N ASP A 120 -32.56 -8.93 4.68
CA ASP A 120 -32.92 -7.52 4.68
C ASP A 120 -32.53 -6.84 6.00
N GLY A 121 -31.82 -5.71 5.90
CA GLY A 121 -31.38 -4.90 7.04
C GLY A 121 -30.17 -5.43 7.83
N LEU A 122 -29.60 -6.61 7.47
CA LEU A 122 -28.43 -7.14 8.17
C LEU A 122 -27.13 -6.45 7.73
N TYR A 123 -27.01 -6.19 6.45
CA TYR A 123 -25.82 -5.54 5.88
C TYR A 123 -26.18 -4.23 5.24
N GLN A 124 -25.47 -3.17 5.64
CA GLN A 124 -25.51 -1.90 4.94
C GLN A 124 -24.34 -1.83 3.96
N GLN A 125 -24.56 -1.21 2.81
CA GLN A 125 -23.50 -0.99 1.82
C GLN A 125 -22.39 -0.12 2.41
N ASN A 126 -21.15 -0.38 1.99
CA ASN A 126 -20.04 0.48 2.31
C ASN A 126 -20.28 1.91 1.80
N PRO A 127 -19.84 2.94 2.55
CA PRO A 127 -20.03 4.32 2.13
C PRO A 127 -19.44 4.57 0.73
N GLY A 128 -20.19 5.27 -0.10
CA GLY A 128 -19.76 5.64 -1.46
C GLY A 128 -20.25 4.73 -2.58
N TYR A 129 -21.09 3.72 -2.26
CA TYR A 129 -21.69 2.78 -3.22
C TYR A 129 -23.20 2.73 -3.10
#